data_7c3caabfb2491122fb4f0bc969ae9ab4
#
_entry.id   7c3caabfb2491122fb4f0bc969ae9ab4
#
_cell.length_a   1.000
_cell.length_b   1.000
_cell.length_c   1.000
_cell.angle_alpha   90.00
_cell.angle_beta   90.00
_cell.angle_gamma   90.00
#
_symmetry.space_group_name_H-M   'P 1'
#
loop_
_entity.id
_entity.type
_entity.pdbx_description
1 polymer ?
#
loop_
_entity_poly.entity_id
_entity_poly.type
_entity_poly.pdbx_seq_one_letter_code
_entity_poly.pdbx_strand_id
1 'polypeptide(L)'
;FSDDLLFELGNLSPVGCVANHKHEYSPSQEYYDRIIRTHTVSAFRDWKALALVDSFTVVAKGRTAAQMWVWPNSYFRLIYIHALYQKTLLFAVNRQFRSDTNDRKSIRLLHKTKEQEHWYAFSNISYNFLPQLIYRAIDSGLDIAAEREQLHRHLEQEAERLEKDSERRL
;
A
#
# COMPACT_ATOMS: atom_id res chain seq x y z
N PHE A 1 7.82 13.78 -19.63
CA PHE A 1 7.52 12.34 -19.49
C PHE A 1 6.11 12.09 -19.98
N SER A 2 5.93 11.05 -20.78
CA SER A 2 4.58 10.57 -21.07
C SER A 2 4.10 9.76 -19.87
N ASP A 3 2.82 9.85 -19.57
CA ASP A 3 2.18 9.00 -18.57
C ASP A 3 2.21 7.54 -19.01
N ASP A 4 2.28 7.28 -20.33
CA ASP A 4 2.46 5.95 -20.91
C ASP A 4 3.73 5.27 -20.40
N LEU A 5 4.88 5.95 -20.49
CA LEU A 5 6.14 5.39 -19.99
C LEU A 5 6.08 5.11 -18.48
N LEU A 6 5.47 6.00 -17.69
CA LEU A 6 5.29 5.81 -16.27
C LEU A 6 4.42 4.60 -15.96
N PHE A 7 3.33 4.43 -16.72
CA PHE A 7 2.43 3.28 -16.61
C PHE A 7 3.14 1.98 -16.98
N GLU A 8 3.84 1.96 -18.11
CA GLU A 8 4.57 0.79 -18.60
C GLU A 8 5.64 0.32 -17.62
N LEU A 9 6.44 1.25 -17.09
CA LEU A 9 7.45 0.94 -16.06
C LEU A 9 6.81 0.46 -14.76
N GLY A 10 5.70 1.08 -14.34
CA GLY A 10 4.99 0.71 -13.12
C GLY A 10 4.39 -0.69 -13.18
N ASN A 11 3.86 -1.08 -14.32
CA ASN A 11 3.27 -2.40 -14.54
C ASN A 11 4.27 -3.45 -15.06
N LEU A 12 5.55 -3.09 -15.20
CA LEU A 12 6.58 -3.96 -15.81
C LEU A 12 6.18 -4.48 -17.20
N SER A 13 5.41 -3.69 -17.94
CA SER A 13 4.95 -4.01 -19.29
C SER A 13 5.95 -3.51 -20.34
N PRO A 14 5.94 -4.07 -21.56
CA PRO A 14 6.83 -3.64 -22.63
C PRO A 14 6.65 -2.17 -22.98
N VAL A 15 7.76 -1.47 -23.17
CA VAL A 15 7.75 -0.06 -23.57
C VAL A 15 7.08 0.10 -24.93
N GLY A 16 6.12 1.03 -25.03
CA GLY A 16 5.32 1.27 -26.24
C GLY A 16 4.02 0.46 -26.32
N CYS A 17 3.72 -0.40 -25.34
CA CYS A 17 2.50 -1.20 -25.35
C CYS A 17 1.23 -0.36 -25.17
N VAL A 18 1.30 0.77 -24.45
CA VAL A 18 0.15 1.68 -24.28
C VAL A 18 -0.21 2.34 -25.61
N ALA A 19 0.76 2.83 -26.35
CA ALA A 19 0.54 3.46 -27.66
C ALA A 19 0.14 2.44 -28.74
N ASN A 20 0.54 1.19 -28.60
CA ASN A 20 0.23 0.13 -29.54
C ASN A 20 -1.00 -0.67 -29.08
N HIS A 21 -2.19 -0.21 -29.40
CA HIS A 21 -3.47 -0.84 -29.03
C HIS A 21 -3.65 -2.31 -29.51
N LYS A 22 -2.77 -2.82 -30.37
CA LYS A 22 -2.77 -4.22 -30.81
C LYS A 22 -1.87 -5.12 -29.97
N HIS A 23 -1.09 -4.53 -29.08
CA HIS A 23 -0.20 -5.29 -28.21
C HIS A 23 -1.02 -6.03 -27.15
N GLU A 24 -0.68 -7.28 -26.85
CA GLU A 24 -1.41 -8.11 -25.86
C GLU A 24 -1.42 -7.52 -24.45
N TYR A 25 -0.41 -6.72 -24.09
CA TYR A 25 -0.33 -5.99 -22.81
C TYR A 25 -0.83 -4.55 -22.90
N SER A 26 -1.49 -4.17 -23.97
CA SER A 26 -2.13 -2.85 -24.07
C SER A 26 -3.29 -2.77 -23.10
N PRO A 27 -3.31 -1.79 -22.15
CA PRO A 27 -4.40 -1.65 -21.21
C PRO A 27 -5.67 -1.16 -21.93
N SER A 28 -6.84 -1.43 -21.33
CA SER A 28 -8.04 -0.69 -21.73
C SER A 28 -7.90 0.79 -21.33
N GLN A 29 -8.48 1.68 -22.12
CA GLN A 29 -8.40 3.13 -21.90
C GLN A 29 -8.95 3.48 -20.50
N GLU A 30 -10.06 2.88 -20.10
CA GLU A 30 -10.68 3.11 -18.79
C GLU A 30 -9.74 2.72 -17.64
N TYR A 31 -9.07 1.57 -17.73
CA TYR A 31 -8.12 1.12 -16.73
C TYR A 31 -6.92 2.05 -16.64
N TYR A 32 -6.34 2.40 -17.79
CA TYR A 32 -5.20 3.31 -17.89
C TYR A 32 -5.51 4.68 -17.25
N ASP A 33 -6.63 5.32 -17.67
CA ASP A 33 -7.03 6.62 -17.17
C ASP A 33 -7.29 6.62 -15.65
N ARG A 34 -7.89 5.54 -15.14
CA ARG A 34 -8.11 5.35 -13.72
C ARG A 34 -6.79 5.27 -12.96
N ILE A 35 -5.87 4.42 -13.40
CA ILE A 35 -4.56 4.23 -12.74
C ILE A 35 -3.76 5.52 -12.74
N ILE A 36 -3.63 6.18 -13.87
CA ILE A 36 -2.88 7.44 -13.96
C ILE A 36 -3.48 8.51 -13.05
N ARG A 37 -4.79 8.65 -13.03
CA ARG A 37 -5.46 9.67 -12.22
C ARG A 37 -5.37 9.42 -10.72
N THR A 38 -5.49 8.15 -10.29
CA THR A 38 -5.61 7.82 -8.86
C THR A 38 -4.28 7.48 -8.19
N HIS A 39 -3.32 6.97 -8.94
CA HIS A 39 -2.08 6.43 -8.36
C HIS A 39 -0.81 7.22 -8.73
N THR A 40 -0.95 8.28 -9.56
CA THR A 40 0.19 9.15 -9.90
C THR A 40 0.34 10.29 -8.90
N VAL A 41 1.56 10.52 -8.48
CA VAL A 41 1.98 11.65 -7.65
C VAL A 41 2.98 12.51 -8.40
N SER A 42 2.77 13.82 -8.42
CA SER A 42 3.66 14.79 -9.05
C SER A 42 3.88 15.97 -8.13
N ALA A 43 4.89 15.89 -7.27
CA ALA A 43 5.23 16.97 -6.34
C ALA A 43 6.03 18.09 -7.01
N PHE A 44 6.82 17.76 -8.04
CA PHE A 44 7.68 18.69 -8.76
C PHE A 44 7.49 18.53 -10.26
N ARG A 45 7.74 19.63 -11.01
CA ARG A 45 7.57 19.67 -12.48
C ARG A 45 8.33 18.54 -13.21
N ASP A 46 9.51 18.23 -12.73
CA ASP A 46 10.46 17.35 -13.42
C ASP A 46 10.52 15.94 -12.81
N TRP A 47 9.47 15.57 -12.09
CA TRP A 47 9.34 14.23 -11.57
C TRP A 47 7.88 13.78 -11.38
N LYS A 48 7.65 12.51 -11.62
CA LYS A 48 6.40 11.82 -11.33
C LYS A 48 6.68 10.47 -10.68
N ALA A 49 5.79 10.03 -9.82
CA ALA A 49 5.81 8.71 -9.23
C ALA A 49 4.46 8.01 -9.47
N LEU A 50 4.49 6.70 -9.63
CA LEU A 50 3.33 5.83 -9.72
C LEU A 50 3.46 4.73 -8.65
N ALA A 51 2.46 4.60 -7.78
CA ALA A 51 2.39 3.58 -6.75
C ALA A 51 1.27 2.60 -7.07
N LEU A 52 1.63 1.33 -7.26
CA LEU A 52 0.71 0.23 -7.52
C LEU A 52 0.80 -0.83 -6.42
N VAL A 53 -0.03 -1.87 -6.52
CA VAL A 53 -0.11 -2.96 -5.52
C VAL A 53 1.24 -3.66 -5.30
N ASP A 54 2.07 -3.74 -6.32
CA ASP A 54 3.32 -4.50 -6.36
C ASP A 54 4.54 -3.69 -6.79
N SER A 55 4.35 -2.40 -7.07
CA SER A 55 5.44 -1.54 -7.54
C SER A 55 5.33 -0.09 -7.04
N PHE A 56 6.50 0.54 -6.93
CA PHE A 56 6.62 1.98 -6.77
C PHE A 56 7.67 2.50 -7.76
N THR A 57 7.21 3.20 -8.78
CA THR A 57 8.04 3.68 -9.89
C THR A 57 8.18 5.19 -9.82
N VAL A 58 9.39 5.68 -10.00
CA VAL A 58 9.68 7.12 -10.05
C VAL A 58 10.45 7.43 -11.33
N VAL A 59 10.00 8.44 -12.04
CA VAL A 59 10.71 8.99 -13.21
C VAL A 59 11.02 10.47 -12.99
N ALA A 60 12.22 10.88 -13.36
CA ALA A 60 12.68 12.25 -13.21
C ALA A 60 13.53 12.70 -14.39
N LYS A 61 13.57 14.00 -14.67
CA LYS A 61 14.40 14.62 -15.70
C LYS A 61 15.16 15.84 -15.19
N GLY A 62 16.09 16.33 -16.00
CA GLY A 62 16.87 17.53 -15.68
C GLY A 62 17.66 17.39 -14.39
N ARG A 63 17.70 18.45 -13.59
CA ARG A 63 18.42 18.48 -12.30
C ARG A 63 17.85 17.50 -11.30
N THR A 64 16.55 17.23 -11.32
CA THR A 64 15.90 16.29 -10.43
C THR A 64 16.35 14.84 -10.68
N ALA A 65 16.77 14.51 -11.91
CA ALA A 65 17.31 13.18 -12.21
C ALA A 65 18.57 12.84 -11.39
N ALA A 66 19.42 13.84 -11.08
CA ALA A 66 20.59 13.62 -10.24
C ALA A 66 20.22 13.24 -8.79
N GLN A 67 19.10 13.72 -8.28
CA GLN A 67 18.60 13.39 -6.94
C GLN A 67 17.99 11.99 -6.88
N MET A 68 17.58 11.41 -8.02
CA MET A 68 17.10 10.03 -8.10
C MET A 68 18.17 8.98 -7.80
N TRP A 69 19.41 9.40 -7.73
CA TRP A 69 20.50 8.56 -7.24
C TRP A 69 20.49 8.39 -5.72
N VAL A 70 20.04 9.41 -5.00
CA VAL A 70 20.04 9.46 -3.53
C VAL A 70 18.68 9.06 -2.95
N TRP A 71 17.59 9.65 -3.39
CA TRP A 71 16.27 9.48 -2.79
C TRP A 71 15.74 8.04 -2.83
N PRO A 72 15.77 7.31 -3.98
CA PRO A 72 15.35 5.92 -4.01
C PRO A 72 16.21 5.00 -3.15
N ASN A 73 17.52 5.26 -3.07
CA ASN A 73 18.46 4.46 -2.28
C ASN A 73 18.46 4.80 -0.79
N SER A 74 17.70 5.82 -0.37
CA SER A 74 17.56 6.24 1.02
C SER A 74 16.13 6.05 1.52
N TYR A 75 15.41 7.14 1.71
CA TYR A 75 14.12 7.10 2.37
C TYR A 75 12.97 6.52 1.53
N PHE A 76 12.96 6.61 0.18
CA PHE A 76 11.92 5.98 -0.63
C PHE A 76 11.90 4.46 -0.42
N ARG A 77 13.07 3.86 -0.45
CA ARG A 77 13.24 2.43 -0.23
C ARG A 77 12.80 2.02 1.17
N LEU A 78 13.18 2.79 2.19
CA LEU A 78 12.79 2.51 3.57
C LEU A 78 11.27 2.63 3.76
N ILE A 79 10.65 3.66 3.19
CA ILE A 79 9.19 3.83 3.22
C ILE A 79 8.48 2.65 2.54
N TYR A 80 8.96 2.23 1.38
CA TYR A 80 8.37 1.12 0.64
C TYR A 80 8.49 -0.20 1.40
N ILE A 81 9.66 -0.49 1.97
CA ILE A 81 9.88 -1.69 2.81
C ILE A 81 8.96 -1.66 4.03
N HIS A 82 8.83 -0.51 4.70
CA HIS A 82 7.94 -0.35 5.84
C HIS A 82 6.47 -0.61 5.46
N ALA A 83 6.01 -0.04 4.35
CA ALA A 83 4.65 -0.24 3.84
C ALA A 83 4.38 -1.70 3.45
N LEU A 84 5.31 -2.37 2.77
CA LEU A 84 5.23 -3.80 2.47
C LEU A 84 5.15 -4.66 3.74
N TYR A 85 5.96 -4.33 4.74
CA TYR A 85 5.90 -5.00 6.04
C TYR A 85 4.51 -4.86 6.67
N GLN A 86 3.97 -3.65 6.70
CA GLN A 86 2.61 -3.41 7.23
C GLN A 86 1.56 -4.22 6.45
N LYS A 87 1.58 -4.17 5.12
CA LYS A 87 0.65 -4.95 4.29
C LYS A 87 0.73 -6.44 4.57
N THR A 88 1.95 -6.99 4.60
CA THR A 88 2.18 -8.41 4.85
C THR A 88 1.71 -8.82 6.24
N LEU A 89 1.97 -7.99 7.25
CA LEU A 89 1.52 -8.23 8.61
C LEU A 89 -0.01 -8.24 8.71
N LEU A 90 -0.68 -7.22 8.16
CA LEU A 90 -2.14 -7.12 8.15
C LEU A 90 -2.78 -8.32 7.43
N PHE A 91 -2.25 -8.68 6.27
CA PHE A 91 -2.71 -9.85 5.52
C PHE A 91 -2.56 -11.15 6.34
N ALA A 92 -1.41 -11.36 6.98
CA ALA A 92 -1.17 -12.55 7.80
C ALA A 92 -2.12 -12.62 9.00
N VAL A 93 -2.35 -11.49 9.67
CA VAL A 93 -3.28 -11.40 10.81
C VAL A 93 -4.72 -11.62 10.36
N ASN A 94 -5.16 -10.98 9.28
CA ASN A 94 -6.49 -11.17 8.70
C ASN A 94 -6.76 -12.63 8.35
N ARG A 95 -5.74 -13.33 7.82
CA ARG A 95 -5.83 -14.75 7.51
C ARG A 95 -5.98 -15.62 8.76
N GLN A 96 -5.28 -15.27 9.86
CA GLN A 96 -5.39 -15.99 11.13
C GLN A 96 -6.78 -15.89 11.72
N PHE A 97 -7.41 -14.70 11.72
CA PHE A 97 -8.81 -14.54 12.18
C PHE A 97 -9.81 -15.40 11.41
N ARG A 98 -9.57 -15.65 10.15
CA ARG A 98 -10.44 -16.53 9.34
C ARG A 98 -10.28 -18.03 9.66
N SER A 99 -9.15 -18.44 10.18
CA SER A 99 -8.80 -19.86 10.41
C SER A 99 -8.96 -20.32 11.85
N ASP A 100 -8.96 -19.40 12.82
CA ASP A 100 -8.99 -19.75 14.25
C ASP A 100 -10.42 -19.74 14.80
N THR A 101 -10.85 -20.92 15.31
CA THR A 101 -12.15 -21.10 15.99
C THR A 101 -12.00 -21.22 17.52
N ASN A 102 -10.80 -20.99 18.06
CA ASN A 102 -10.51 -21.19 19.50
C ASN A 102 -10.42 -19.85 20.23
N ASP A 103 -11.34 -19.60 21.17
CA ASP A 103 -11.46 -18.36 21.95
C ASP A 103 -10.14 -17.88 22.58
N ARG A 104 -9.34 -18.79 23.15
CA ARG A 104 -8.07 -18.40 23.79
C ARG A 104 -7.03 -17.89 22.78
N LYS A 105 -7.02 -18.47 21.58
CA LYS A 105 -6.13 -18.03 20.50
C LYS A 105 -6.61 -16.70 19.94
N SER A 106 -7.91 -16.52 19.75
CA SER A 106 -8.51 -15.27 19.29
C SER A 106 -8.21 -14.10 20.24
N ILE A 107 -8.37 -14.30 21.54
CA ILE A 107 -8.03 -13.27 22.56
C ILE A 107 -6.54 -12.90 22.50
N ARG A 108 -5.65 -13.90 22.39
CA ARG A 108 -4.21 -13.66 22.28
C ARG A 108 -3.86 -12.91 21.00
N LEU A 109 -4.50 -13.27 19.89
CA LEU A 109 -4.32 -12.61 18.59
C LEU A 109 -4.79 -11.15 18.66
N LEU A 110 -5.97 -10.89 19.25
CA LEU A 110 -6.51 -9.56 19.53
C LEU A 110 -5.52 -8.67 20.27
N HIS A 111 -4.97 -9.16 21.39
CA HIS A 111 -3.99 -8.39 22.18
C HIS A 111 -2.71 -8.11 21.38
N LYS A 112 -2.17 -9.12 20.73
CA LYS A 112 -0.97 -8.98 19.91
C LYS A 112 -1.16 -8.01 18.75
N THR A 113 -2.32 -8.03 18.10
CA THR A 113 -2.65 -7.14 16.99
C THR A 113 -2.77 -5.69 17.44
N LYS A 114 -3.47 -5.43 18.57
CA LYS A 114 -3.57 -4.09 19.15
C LYS A 114 -2.20 -3.52 19.53
N GLU A 115 -1.35 -4.35 20.13
CA GLU A 115 0.03 -3.97 20.44
C GLU A 115 0.85 -3.63 19.17
N GLN A 116 0.74 -4.45 18.13
CA GLN A 116 1.42 -4.21 16.86
C GLN A 116 0.90 -2.96 16.15
N GLU A 117 -0.41 -2.72 16.13
CA GLU A 117 -0.96 -1.47 15.59
C GLU A 117 -0.43 -0.24 16.33
N HIS A 118 -0.35 -0.29 17.65
CA HIS A 118 0.21 0.79 18.46
C HIS A 118 1.66 1.13 18.07
N TRP A 119 2.49 0.12 17.80
CA TRP A 119 3.91 0.31 17.51
C TRP A 119 4.22 0.62 16.03
N TYR A 120 3.40 0.17 15.09
CA TYR A 120 3.73 0.20 13.65
C TYR A 120 2.74 0.97 12.78
N ALA A 121 1.56 1.33 13.28
CA ALA A 121 0.58 2.10 12.51
C ALA A 121 0.81 3.60 12.68
N PHE A 122 1.76 4.15 11.95
CA PHE A 122 2.00 5.59 11.95
C PHE A 122 1.08 6.29 10.95
N SER A 123 0.30 7.26 11.44
CA SER A 123 -0.46 8.18 10.56
C SER A 123 0.46 9.14 9.79
N ASN A 124 1.61 9.46 10.37
CA ASN A 124 2.64 10.30 9.77
C ASN A 124 4.02 9.72 10.07
N ILE A 125 4.75 9.37 9.03
CA ILE A 125 6.13 8.85 9.16
C ILE A 125 7.18 9.95 9.17
N SER A 126 6.81 11.16 8.79
CA SER A 126 7.71 12.30 8.71
C SER A 126 6.95 13.62 8.83
N TYR A 127 7.58 14.62 9.43
CA TYR A 127 7.13 16.02 9.39
C TYR A 127 7.53 16.72 8.09
N ASN A 128 8.41 16.10 7.30
CA ASN A 128 8.83 16.64 6.01
C ASN A 128 7.81 16.26 4.93
N PHE A 129 7.51 17.24 4.07
CA PHE A 129 6.51 17.11 3.01
C PHE A 129 6.74 15.91 2.09
N LEU A 130 7.95 15.77 1.53
CA LEU A 130 8.19 14.77 0.48
C LEU A 130 8.13 13.33 0.98
N PRO A 131 8.80 12.95 2.09
CA PRO A 131 8.63 11.61 2.65
C PRO A 131 7.18 11.27 3.00
N GLN A 132 6.44 12.23 3.54
CA GLN A 132 5.03 12.02 3.88
C GLN A 132 4.15 11.84 2.65
N LEU A 133 4.39 12.60 1.58
CA LEU A 133 3.70 12.45 0.30
C LEU A 133 3.95 11.07 -0.31
N ILE A 134 5.20 10.63 -0.32
CA ILE A 134 5.61 9.30 -0.83
C ILE A 134 4.96 8.19 0.00
N TYR A 135 4.98 8.32 1.32
CA TYR A 135 4.33 7.33 2.19
C TYR A 135 2.84 7.17 1.87
N ARG A 136 2.10 8.28 1.76
CA ARG A 136 0.67 8.25 1.41
C ARG A 136 0.41 7.64 0.04
N ALA A 137 1.25 7.94 -0.93
CA ALA A 137 1.14 7.33 -2.26
C ALA A 137 1.35 5.82 -2.23
N ILE A 138 2.36 5.35 -1.51
CA ILE A 138 2.67 3.92 -1.37
C ILE A 138 1.59 3.21 -0.55
N ASP A 139 1.13 3.78 0.56
CA ASP A 139 0.03 3.25 1.39
C ASP A 139 -1.25 3.05 0.57
N SER A 140 -1.61 4.06 -0.24
CA SER A 140 -2.74 3.99 -1.17
C SER A 140 -2.52 2.98 -2.29
N GLY A 141 -1.33 2.97 -2.91
CA GLY A 141 -1.01 2.05 -4.01
C GLY A 141 -1.01 0.59 -3.58
N LEU A 142 -0.49 0.30 -2.40
CA LEU A 142 -0.49 -1.03 -1.79
C LEU A 142 -1.85 -1.44 -1.19
N ASP A 143 -2.83 -0.54 -1.19
CA ASP A 143 -4.17 -0.77 -0.62
C ASP A 143 -4.14 -1.23 0.86
N ILE A 144 -3.25 -0.62 1.66
CA ILE A 144 -3.07 -0.97 3.08
C ILE A 144 -4.31 -0.58 3.89
N ALA A 145 -4.99 0.49 3.50
CA ALA A 145 -6.20 0.95 4.17
C ALA A 145 -7.32 -0.10 4.14
N ALA A 146 -7.51 -0.81 3.02
CA ALA A 146 -8.51 -1.88 2.91
C ALA A 146 -8.18 -3.07 3.82
N GLU A 147 -6.92 -3.47 3.90
CA GLU A 147 -6.47 -4.53 4.81
C GLU A 147 -6.69 -4.14 6.29
N ARG A 148 -6.42 -2.88 6.63
CA ARG A 148 -6.64 -2.34 7.97
C ARG A 148 -8.11 -2.29 8.34
N GLU A 149 -8.97 -1.84 7.43
CA GLU A 149 -10.42 -1.84 7.62
C GLU A 149 -10.98 -3.27 7.80
N GLN A 150 -10.47 -4.22 7.03
CA GLN A 150 -10.83 -5.62 7.18
C GLN A 150 -10.42 -6.15 8.57
N LEU A 151 -9.23 -5.79 9.05
CA LEU A 151 -8.78 -6.15 10.39
C LEU A 151 -9.71 -5.58 11.47
N HIS A 152 -10.07 -4.30 11.39
CA HIS A 152 -11.00 -3.69 12.36
C HIS A 152 -12.33 -4.42 12.41
N ARG A 153 -12.91 -4.75 11.26
CA ARG A 153 -14.13 -5.55 11.20
C ARG A 153 -14.00 -6.92 11.87
N HIS A 154 -12.87 -7.61 11.67
CA HIS A 154 -12.61 -8.88 12.33
C HIS A 154 -12.47 -8.73 13.86
N LEU A 155 -11.79 -7.66 14.30
CA LEU A 155 -11.62 -7.36 15.74
C LEU A 155 -12.95 -7.08 16.41
N GLU A 156 -13.83 -6.30 15.80
CA GLU A 156 -15.18 -5.99 16.28
C GLU A 156 -16.04 -7.25 16.38
N GLN A 157 -16.10 -8.03 15.29
CA GLN A 157 -16.86 -9.28 15.26
C GLN A 157 -16.41 -10.27 16.33
N GLU A 158 -15.11 -10.40 16.55
CA GLU A 158 -14.55 -11.32 17.53
C GLU A 158 -14.79 -10.83 18.95
N ALA A 159 -14.72 -9.53 19.21
CA ALA A 159 -15.05 -8.93 20.49
C ALA A 159 -16.51 -9.17 20.85
N GLU A 160 -17.44 -8.91 19.93
CA GLU A 160 -18.88 -9.19 20.12
C GLU A 160 -19.18 -10.68 20.37
N ARG A 161 -18.48 -11.57 19.66
CA ARG A 161 -18.62 -13.01 19.86
C ARG A 161 -18.22 -13.43 21.27
N LEU A 162 -17.07 -12.95 21.73
CA LEU A 162 -16.55 -13.27 23.08
C LEU A 162 -17.46 -12.71 24.17
N GLU A 163 -18.02 -11.53 23.99
CA GLU A 163 -18.98 -10.93 24.93
C GLU A 163 -20.26 -11.77 25.05
N LYS A 164 -20.88 -12.13 23.94
CA LYS A 164 -22.07 -12.99 23.90
C LYS A 164 -21.82 -14.38 24.51
N ASP A 165 -20.65 -14.97 24.29
CA ASP A 165 -20.28 -16.25 24.88
C ASP A 165 -20.02 -16.15 26.39
N SER A 166 -19.53 -15.01 26.87
CA SER A 166 -19.38 -14.71 28.28
C SER A 166 -20.74 -14.60 28.99
N GLU A 167 -21.69 -13.86 28.40
CA GLU A 167 -23.05 -13.70 28.92
C GLU A 167 -23.83 -15.03 28.97
N ARG A 168 -23.61 -15.95 28.03
CA ARG A 168 -24.26 -17.28 28.03
C ARG A 168 -23.72 -18.23 29.07
N ARG A 169 -22.58 -17.95 29.70
CA ARG A 169 -21.94 -18.79 30.72
C ARG A 169 -22.24 -18.33 32.16
N LEU A 170 -22.87 -17.18 32.30
CA LEU A 170 -23.42 -16.66 33.55
C LEU A 170 -24.88 -17.10 33.74
#